data_9c9228a36800e4a2e8b3f55f8d8ef3b1
#
_entry.id   9c9228a36800e4a2e8b3f55f8d8ef3b1
#
_cell.length_a   1.000
_cell.length_b   1.000
_cell.length_c   1.000
_cell.angle_alpha   90.00
_cell.angle_beta   90.00
_cell.angle_gamma   90.00
#
_symmetry.space_group_name_H-M   'P 1'
#
loop_
_entity.id
_entity.type
_entity.pdbx_description
1 polymer ?
#
loop_
_entity_poly.entity_id
_entity_poly.type
_entity_poly.pdbx_seq_one_letter_code
_entity_poly.pdbx_strand_id
1 'polypeptide(L)'
;YKERISALPWMTEETREKALVKLSKFRAKIGYPEVWRSFEGLSFNPSGASLVANARAGSAFTHDYELGKLGKPVDRDEWVTTPQTVNAFYHPVLNDVTFPAAILRPPFYSPDADAATNFGAIGAVIGHEIGHGFDDQGSQYDGDGNLNSWWSDKDRTAFEELTGKLVTQFDGKVPAVLADTDSKGVNGKFTLGENI
;
A
#
# COMPACT_ATOMS: atom_id res chain seq x y z
N TYR A 1 10.63 -9.87 8.04
CA TYR A 1 9.44 -10.63 7.61
C TYR A 1 9.75 -12.11 7.38
N LYS A 2 10.76 -12.47 6.59
CA LYS A 2 11.07 -13.88 6.32
C LYS A 2 11.17 -14.71 7.60
N GLU A 3 11.99 -14.29 8.56
CA GLU A 3 12.17 -14.99 9.84
C GLU A 3 10.86 -15.05 10.63
N ARG A 4 10.10 -13.95 10.67
CA ARG A 4 8.82 -13.89 11.40
C ARG A 4 7.78 -14.82 10.79
N ILE A 5 7.57 -14.79 9.48
CA ILE A 5 6.64 -15.69 8.79
C ILE A 5 7.04 -17.16 9.02
N SER A 6 8.34 -17.46 8.93
CA SER A 6 8.86 -18.83 9.17
C SER A 6 8.59 -19.34 10.60
N ALA A 7 8.45 -18.45 11.57
CA ALA A 7 8.27 -18.78 12.98
C ALA A 7 6.83 -18.65 13.49
N LEU A 8 5.84 -18.32 12.62
CA LEU A 8 4.45 -18.16 13.04
C LEU A 8 3.84 -19.49 13.49
N PRO A 9 3.45 -19.63 14.79
CA PRO A 9 3.00 -20.93 15.32
C PRO A 9 1.58 -21.30 14.89
N TRP A 10 0.77 -20.33 14.46
CA TRP A 10 -0.61 -20.56 14.05
C TRP A 10 -0.76 -20.90 12.58
N MET A 11 0.27 -20.63 11.76
CA MET A 11 0.26 -20.84 10.32
C MET A 11 0.73 -22.24 9.95
N THR A 12 -0.04 -22.95 9.13
CA THR A 12 0.36 -24.26 8.58
C THR A 12 1.56 -24.13 7.66
N GLU A 13 2.31 -25.24 7.47
CA GLU A 13 3.49 -25.26 6.61
C GLU A 13 3.13 -24.84 5.16
N GLU A 14 2.02 -25.37 4.62
CA GLU A 14 1.57 -25.06 3.27
C GLU A 14 1.34 -23.57 3.06
N THR A 15 0.60 -22.92 3.99
CA THR A 15 0.34 -21.46 3.89
C THR A 15 1.61 -20.66 4.11
N ARG A 16 2.49 -21.13 5.01
CA ARG A 16 3.79 -20.49 5.27
C ARG A 16 4.69 -20.48 4.04
N GLU A 17 4.80 -21.60 3.34
CA GLU A 17 5.55 -21.67 2.08
C GLU A 17 5.02 -20.68 1.04
N LYS A 18 3.69 -20.63 0.85
CA LYS A 18 3.05 -19.68 -0.05
C LYS A 18 3.28 -18.22 0.35
N ALA A 19 3.24 -17.92 1.65
CA ALA A 19 3.56 -16.58 2.17
C ALA A 19 5.01 -16.19 1.87
N LEU A 20 5.96 -17.11 2.06
CA LEU A 20 7.36 -16.87 1.74
C LEU A 20 7.61 -16.70 0.25
N VAL A 21 6.89 -17.47 -0.59
CA VAL A 21 6.92 -17.29 -2.05
C VAL A 21 6.38 -15.91 -2.42
N LYS A 22 5.25 -15.48 -1.86
CA LYS A 22 4.71 -14.13 -2.08
C LYS A 22 5.72 -13.06 -1.68
N LEU A 23 6.31 -13.16 -0.48
CA LEU A 23 7.33 -12.23 -0.01
C LEU A 23 8.54 -12.18 -0.96
N SER A 24 8.96 -13.32 -1.50
CA SER A 24 10.10 -13.38 -2.44
C SER A 24 9.84 -12.69 -3.77
N LYS A 25 8.57 -12.48 -4.13
CA LYS A 25 8.14 -11.81 -5.37
C LYS A 25 7.88 -10.32 -5.20
N PHE A 26 8.03 -9.78 -3.98
CA PHE A 26 7.92 -8.33 -3.75
C PHE A 26 8.93 -7.56 -4.58
N ARG A 27 8.48 -6.49 -5.19
CA ARG A 27 9.33 -5.52 -5.87
C ARG A 27 9.38 -4.22 -5.07
N ALA A 28 10.52 -3.56 -5.06
CA ALA A 28 10.69 -2.27 -4.44
C ALA A 28 10.88 -1.19 -5.51
N LYS A 29 10.08 -0.13 -5.42
CA LYS A 29 10.17 1.08 -6.24
C LYS A 29 10.58 2.22 -5.33
N ILE A 30 11.76 2.80 -5.56
CA ILE A 30 12.37 3.76 -4.63
C ILE A 30 12.74 5.04 -5.38
N GLY A 31 12.29 6.17 -4.85
CA GLY A 31 12.63 7.50 -5.33
C GLY A 31 11.73 7.99 -6.46
N TYR A 32 11.94 7.50 -7.66
CA TYR A 32 11.23 7.94 -8.88
C TYR A 32 11.25 6.84 -9.95
N PRO A 33 10.33 6.89 -10.95
CA PRO A 33 10.29 5.91 -12.03
C PRO A 33 11.47 6.08 -12.99
N GLU A 34 11.99 4.96 -13.51
CA GLU A 34 13.01 5.00 -14.59
C GLU A 34 12.43 5.57 -15.88
N VAL A 35 11.16 5.21 -16.17
CA VAL A 35 10.42 5.72 -17.33
C VAL A 35 9.27 6.61 -16.85
N TRP A 36 9.37 7.89 -17.17
CA TRP A 36 8.36 8.86 -16.80
C TRP A 36 7.09 8.70 -17.65
N ARG A 37 5.92 8.87 -17.03
CA ARG A 37 4.65 8.90 -17.76
C ARG A 37 4.67 10.05 -18.76
N SER A 38 4.41 9.75 -20.04
CA SER A 38 4.24 10.76 -21.07
C SER A 38 2.87 11.44 -20.92
N PHE A 39 2.86 12.75 -21.14
CA PHE A 39 1.65 13.57 -21.29
C PHE A 39 1.54 14.12 -22.72
N GLU A 40 2.21 13.50 -23.68
CA GLU A 40 2.09 13.86 -25.09
C GLU A 40 0.63 13.72 -25.55
N GLY A 41 0.14 14.72 -26.27
CA GLY A 41 -1.26 14.82 -26.68
C GLY A 41 -2.20 15.48 -25.68
N LEU A 42 -1.80 15.66 -24.39
CA LEU A 42 -2.58 16.43 -23.44
C LEU A 42 -2.34 17.94 -23.67
N SER A 43 -3.40 18.67 -23.96
CA SER A 43 -3.34 20.11 -24.16
C SER A 43 -4.35 20.84 -23.30
N PHE A 44 -3.91 21.92 -22.67
CA PHE A 44 -4.75 22.85 -21.94
C PHE A 44 -4.71 24.21 -22.62
N ASN A 45 -5.84 24.90 -22.63
CA ASN A 45 -5.88 26.27 -23.14
C ASN A 45 -5.62 27.23 -21.95
N PRO A 46 -4.49 27.97 -21.93
CA PRO A 46 -4.12 28.84 -20.81
C PRO A 46 -4.90 30.15 -20.78
N SER A 47 -5.46 30.59 -21.90
CA SER A 47 -6.15 31.88 -22.00
C SER A 47 -7.61 31.71 -22.40
N GLY A 48 -8.51 32.13 -21.49
CA GLY A 48 -9.96 32.15 -21.76
C GLY A 48 -10.65 30.78 -21.73
N ALA A 49 -9.93 29.72 -21.41
CA ALA A 49 -10.54 28.40 -21.24
C ALA A 49 -11.31 28.30 -19.94
N SER A 50 -12.47 27.70 -20.02
CA SER A 50 -13.20 27.27 -18.84
C SER A 50 -12.38 26.21 -18.08
N LEU A 51 -12.27 26.35 -16.74
CA LEU A 51 -11.69 25.32 -15.86
C LEU A 51 -12.31 23.94 -16.14
N VAL A 52 -13.61 23.89 -16.40
CA VAL A 52 -14.33 22.65 -16.74
C VAL A 52 -13.81 22.03 -18.05
N ALA A 53 -13.47 22.83 -19.06
CA ALA A 53 -12.92 22.30 -20.31
C ALA A 53 -11.54 21.67 -20.08
N ASN A 54 -10.67 22.32 -19.31
CA ASN A 54 -9.35 21.79 -18.97
C ASN A 54 -9.45 20.54 -18.08
N ALA A 55 -10.35 20.52 -17.09
CA ALA A 55 -10.60 19.34 -16.27
C ALA A 55 -11.09 18.15 -17.12
N ARG A 56 -12.00 18.39 -18.07
CA ARG A 56 -12.46 17.35 -19.01
C ARG A 56 -11.34 16.83 -19.91
N ALA A 57 -10.45 17.69 -20.40
CA ALA A 57 -9.31 17.27 -21.21
C ALA A 57 -8.38 16.35 -20.41
N GLY A 58 -8.07 16.71 -19.16
CA GLY A 58 -7.28 15.86 -18.25
C GLY A 58 -7.95 14.53 -17.96
N SER A 59 -9.26 14.54 -17.68
CA SER A 59 -10.04 13.32 -17.42
C SER A 59 -10.10 12.41 -18.66
N ALA A 60 -10.33 12.96 -19.84
CA ALA A 60 -10.34 12.20 -21.10
C ALA A 60 -8.97 11.55 -21.35
N PHE A 61 -7.89 12.32 -21.21
CA PHE A 61 -6.52 11.81 -21.37
C PHE A 61 -6.24 10.65 -20.41
N THR A 62 -6.64 10.79 -19.13
CA THR A 62 -6.47 9.72 -18.15
C THR A 62 -7.31 8.49 -18.49
N HIS A 63 -8.55 8.69 -18.91
CA HIS A 63 -9.43 7.62 -19.34
C HIS A 63 -8.84 6.83 -20.52
N ASP A 64 -8.37 7.53 -21.55
CA ASP A 64 -7.77 6.90 -22.73
C ASP A 64 -6.48 6.15 -22.39
N TYR A 65 -5.68 6.70 -21.47
CA TYR A 65 -4.50 6.02 -20.93
C TYR A 65 -4.88 4.69 -20.25
N GLU A 66 -5.89 4.70 -19.39
CA GLU A 66 -6.34 3.48 -18.69
C GLU A 66 -6.96 2.46 -19.65
N LEU A 67 -7.78 2.91 -20.62
CA LEU A 67 -8.31 2.02 -21.67
C LEU A 67 -7.20 1.44 -22.53
N GLY A 68 -6.14 2.18 -22.75
CA GLY A 68 -4.97 1.72 -23.51
C GLY A 68 -4.21 0.54 -22.88
N LYS A 69 -4.49 0.21 -21.61
CA LYS A 69 -3.94 -0.96 -20.92
C LYS A 69 -4.69 -2.26 -21.24
N LEU A 70 -5.94 -2.16 -21.70
CA LEU A 70 -6.77 -3.34 -21.97
C LEU A 70 -6.10 -4.25 -23.01
N GLY A 71 -6.10 -5.55 -22.74
CA GLY A 71 -5.50 -6.56 -23.61
C GLY A 71 -3.97 -6.58 -23.60
N LYS A 72 -3.31 -5.80 -22.76
CA LYS A 72 -1.86 -5.82 -22.56
C LYS A 72 -1.50 -6.51 -21.26
N PRO A 73 -0.28 -7.09 -21.15
CA PRO A 73 0.24 -7.53 -19.87
C PRO A 73 0.29 -6.39 -18.85
N VAL A 74 0.20 -6.73 -17.56
CA VAL A 74 0.35 -5.76 -16.47
C VAL A 74 1.77 -5.17 -16.53
N ASP A 75 1.86 -3.85 -16.62
CA ASP A 75 3.13 -3.14 -16.48
C ASP A 75 3.51 -3.07 -15.00
N ARG A 76 4.44 -3.90 -14.60
CA ARG A 76 4.91 -3.97 -13.21
C ARG A 76 5.86 -2.83 -12.84
N ASP A 77 6.28 -2.01 -13.79
CA ASP A 77 7.14 -0.84 -13.55
C ASP A 77 6.33 0.45 -13.44
N GLU A 78 5.02 0.39 -13.69
CA GLU A 78 4.12 1.53 -13.54
C GLU A 78 4.13 2.08 -12.12
N TRP A 79 4.28 3.40 -12.00
CA TRP A 79 4.15 4.12 -10.74
C TRP A 79 2.72 4.65 -10.57
N VAL A 80 2.07 4.25 -9.47
CA VAL A 80 0.70 4.68 -9.13
C VAL A 80 0.66 6.03 -8.41
N THR A 81 1.82 6.60 -8.13
CA THR A 81 1.97 7.88 -7.42
C THR A 81 3.09 8.70 -8.05
N THR A 82 3.30 9.91 -7.54
CA THR A 82 4.34 10.83 -8.01
C THR A 82 5.48 10.94 -6.99
N PRO A 83 6.74 11.21 -7.43
CA PRO A 83 7.90 11.29 -6.54
C PRO A 83 7.83 12.35 -5.44
N GLN A 84 7.02 13.41 -5.63
CA GLN A 84 6.83 14.47 -4.63
C GLN A 84 5.76 14.14 -3.56
N THR A 85 5.16 12.97 -3.62
CA THR A 85 4.18 12.52 -2.63
C THR A 85 4.91 12.09 -1.35
N VAL A 86 4.55 12.72 -0.22
CA VAL A 86 5.05 12.32 1.11
C VAL A 86 4.16 11.20 1.62
N ASN A 87 4.39 10.00 1.12
CA ASN A 87 3.73 8.77 1.52
C ASN A 87 4.54 7.57 1.03
N ALA A 88 4.10 6.36 1.39
CA ALA A 88 4.57 5.09 0.84
C ALA A 88 3.35 4.24 0.48
N PHE A 89 3.53 3.16 -0.30
CA PHE A 89 2.41 2.37 -0.81
C PHE A 89 2.80 0.91 -0.99
N TYR A 90 1.88 0.01 -0.68
CA TYR A 90 1.84 -1.35 -1.21
C TYR A 90 0.75 -1.46 -2.27
N HIS A 91 1.02 -2.12 -3.39
CA HIS A 91 0.04 -2.36 -4.45
C HIS A 91 -0.17 -3.87 -4.65
N PRO A 92 -1.35 -4.42 -4.30
CA PRO A 92 -1.56 -5.88 -4.28
C PRO A 92 -1.48 -6.54 -5.67
N VAL A 93 -1.97 -5.87 -6.72
CA VAL A 93 -1.92 -6.40 -8.09
C VAL A 93 -0.51 -6.40 -8.66
N LEU A 94 0.31 -5.43 -8.29
CA LEU A 94 1.72 -5.35 -8.70
C LEU A 94 2.64 -6.13 -7.76
N ASN A 95 2.17 -6.45 -6.55
CA ASN A 95 2.92 -7.03 -5.45
C ASN A 95 4.23 -6.27 -5.21
N ASP A 96 4.11 -4.95 -5.10
CA ASP A 96 5.24 -4.05 -4.90
C ASP A 96 5.01 -3.05 -3.76
N VAL A 97 6.13 -2.53 -3.26
CA VAL A 97 6.16 -1.42 -2.32
C VAL A 97 6.83 -0.22 -2.98
N THR A 98 6.22 0.95 -2.86
CA THR A 98 6.68 2.19 -3.50
C THR A 98 7.00 3.24 -2.44
N PHE A 99 8.23 3.76 -2.47
CA PHE A 99 8.71 4.83 -1.59
C PHE A 99 9.13 6.03 -2.44
N PRO A 100 8.21 7.00 -2.68
CA PRO A 100 8.53 8.22 -3.41
C PRO A 100 9.68 9.01 -2.78
N ALA A 101 10.41 9.78 -3.58
CA ALA A 101 11.57 10.55 -3.12
C ALA A 101 11.25 11.48 -1.94
N ALA A 102 10.03 12.02 -1.90
CA ALA A 102 9.63 12.98 -0.87
C ALA A 102 9.53 12.38 0.53
N ILE A 103 9.21 11.05 0.69
CA ILE A 103 9.21 10.42 2.02
C ILE A 103 10.62 10.08 2.50
N LEU A 104 11.61 10.01 1.59
CA LEU A 104 13.01 9.70 1.91
C LEU A 104 13.75 10.95 2.43
N ARG A 105 13.09 11.75 3.26
CA ARG A 105 13.59 12.99 3.88
C ARG A 105 13.17 13.09 5.33
N PRO A 106 13.81 13.93 6.14
CA PRO A 106 13.34 14.20 7.49
C PRO A 106 11.86 14.62 7.51
N PRO A 107 11.08 14.12 8.50
CA PRO A 107 11.51 13.37 9.68
C PRO A 107 11.62 11.84 9.47
N PHE A 108 11.28 11.30 8.29
CA PHE A 108 11.24 9.86 8.06
C PHE A 108 12.63 9.26 7.83
N TYR A 109 13.50 9.95 7.10
CA TYR A 109 14.87 9.51 6.83
C TYR A 109 15.85 10.67 6.83
N SER A 110 17.02 10.45 7.43
CA SER A 110 18.17 11.34 7.30
C SER A 110 19.45 10.53 7.16
N PRO A 111 20.29 10.82 6.16
CA PRO A 111 21.60 10.16 6.02
C PRO A 111 22.54 10.45 7.19
N ASP A 112 22.31 11.55 7.91
CA ASP A 112 23.14 12.01 9.04
C ASP A 112 22.63 11.46 10.39
N ALA A 113 21.45 10.84 10.42
CA ALA A 113 20.92 10.23 11.63
C ALA A 113 21.55 8.85 11.89
N ASP A 114 21.56 8.45 13.17
CA ASP A 114 21.99 7.09 13.52
C ASP A 114 21.02 6.02 12.99
N ALA A 115 21.49 4.78 12.94
CA ALA A 115 20.73 3.66 12.40
C ALA A 115 19.42 3.42 13.19
N ALA A 116 19.44 3.55 14.53
CA ALA A 116 18.27 3.30 15.35
C ALA A 116 17.15 4.34 15.04
N THR A 117 17.53 5.60 14.87
CA THR A 117 16.61 6.67 14.47
C THR A 117 15.97 6.37 13.10
N ASN A 118 16.78 6.02 12.09
CA ASN A 118 16.26 5.70 10.76
C ASN A 118 15.42 4.43 10.76
N PHE A 119 15.79 3.38 11.50
CA PHE A 119 14.98 2.17 11.62
C PHE A 119 13.67 2.43 12.38
N GLY A 120 13.66 3.31 13.38
CA GLY A 120 12.44 3.70 14.10
C GLY A 120 11.51 4.60 13.28
N ALA A 121 12.02 5.30 12.29
CA ALA A 121 11.27 6.19 11.41
C ALA A 121 10.92 5.50 10.08
N ILE A 122 11.75 5.63 9.04
CA ILE A 122 11.45 5.03 7.73
C ILE A 122 11.40 3.50 7.78
N GLY A 123 12.15 2.87 8.67
CA GLY A 123 12.12 1.42 8.84
C GLY A 123 10.76 0.91 9.32
N ALA A 124 10.06 1.66 10.17
CA ALA A 124 8.69 1.36 10.57
C ALA A 124 7.73 1.46 9.37
N VAL A 125 7.87 2.51 8.53
CA VAL A 125 7.08 2.67 7.31
C VAL A 125 7.34 1.53 6.33
N ILE A 126 8.59 1.13 6.12
CA ILE A 126 8.95 0.00 5.26
C ILE A 126 8.30 -1.30 5.78
N GLY A 127 8.34 -1.52 7.08
CA GLY A 127 7.67 -2.66 7.71
C GLY A 127 6.17 -2.64 7.48
N HIS A 128 5.54 -1.49 7.65
CA HIS A 128 4.11 -1.27 7.44
C HIS A 128 3.70 -1.60 6.00
N GLU A 129 4.37 -1.04 4.99
CA GLU A 129 4.03 -1.31 3.58
C GLU A 129 4.20 -2.79 3.20
N ILE A 130 5.23 -3.46 3.70
CA ILE A 130 5.37 -4.91 3.51
C ILE A 130 4.23 -5.66 4.22
N GLY A 131 3.79 -5.16 5.38
CA GLY A 131 2.67 -5.69 6.15
C GLY A 131 1.38 -5.72 5.34
N HIS A 132 1.09 -4.66 4.57
CA HIS A 132 -0.08 -4.60 3.70
C HIS A 132 -0.18 -5.75 2.70
N GLY A 133 0.93 -6.37 2.32
CA GLY A 133 0.90 -7.59 1.50
C GLY A 133 0.26 -8.80 2.19
N PHE A 134 0.13 -8.76 3.51
CA PHE A 134 -0.34 -9.86 4.36
C PHE A 134 -1.49 -9.46 5.28
N ASP A 135 -2.01 -8.24 5.16
CA ASP A 135 -3.16 -7.75 5.91
C ASP A 135 -4.49 -8.36 5.42
N ASP A 136 -5.62 -7.87 5.92
CA ASP A 136 -6.96 -8.36 5.57
C ASP A 136 -7.30 -8.20 4.08
N GLN A 137 -6.73 -7.23 3.39
CA GLN A 137 -6.93 -6.98 1.96
C GLN A 137 -5.83 -7.63 1.12
N GLY A 138 -4.56 -7.33 1.42
CA GLY A 138 -3.44 -7.83 0.64
C GLY A 138 -3.29 -9.34 0.70
N SER A 139 -3.69 -9.98 1.81
CA SER A 139 -3.69 -11.45 1.94
C SER A 139 -4.62 -12.17 0.96
N GLN A 140 -5.53 -11.47 0.30
CA GLN A 140 -6.42 -12.03 -0.72
C GLN A 140 -5.73 -12.21 -2.08
N TYR A 141 -4.58 -11.57 -2.28
CA TYR A 141 -3.81 -11.61 -3.52
C TYR A 141 -2.59 -12.51 -3.37
N ASP A 142 -2.33 -13.32 -4.38
CA ASP A 142 -1.11 -14.13 -4.44
C ASP A 142 0.14 -13.29 -4.81
N GLY A 143 1.31 -13.93 -4.89
CA GLY A 143 2.56 -13.25 -5.20
C GLY A 143 2.67 -12.75 -6.65
N ASP A 144 1.75 -13.14 -7.53
CA ASP A 144 1.66 -12.71 -8.92
C ASP A 144 0.62 -11.59 -9.10
N GLY A 145 -0.06 -11.19 -8.02
CA GLY A 145 -1.06 -10.13 -8.02
C GLY A 145 -2.45 -10.58 -8.44
N ASN A 146 -2.70 -11.89 -8.49
CA ASN A 146 -4.03 -12.41 -8.78
C ASN A 146 -4.87 -12.44 -7.50
N LEU A 147 -6.14 -12.06 -7.60
CA LEU A 147 -7.13 -12.27 -6.54
C LEU A 147 -7.42 -13.77 -6.43
N ASN A 148 -6.63 -14.45 -5.62
CA ASN A 148 -6.63 -15.89 -5.49
C ASN A 148 -6.40 -16.29 -4.03
N SER A 149 -7.35 -17.00 -3.43
CA SER A 149 -7.19 -17.50 -2.06
C SER A 149 -6.12 -18.59 -2.02
N TRP A 150 -5.00 -18.28 -1.39
CA TRP A 150 -3.86 -19.19 -1.21
C TRP A 150 -3.73 -19.71 0.23
N TRP A 151 -4.60 -19.27 1.11
CA TRP A 151 -4.67 -19.70 2.50
C TRP A 151 -5.45 -21.01 2.64
N SER A 152 -5.08 -21.85 3.60
CA SER A 152 -5.97 -22.90 4.06
C SER A 152 -7.13 -22.29 4.86
N ASP A 153 -8.28 -22.96 4.91
CA ASP A 153 -9.43 -22.50 5.71
C ASP A 153 -9.08 -22.37 7.19
N LYS A 154 -8.24 -23.29 7.68
CA LYS A 154 -7.74 -23.26 9.06
C LYS A 154 -6.92 -22.00 9.34
N ASP A 155 -6.00 -21.65 8.44
CA ASP A 155 -5.14 -20.49 8.61
C ASP A 155 -5.94 -19.20 8.44
N ARG A 156 -6.92 -19.17 7.55
CA ARG A 156 -7.82 -18.03 7.40
C ARG A 156 -8.60 -17.79 8.68
N THR A 157 -9.17 -18.84 9.27
CA THR A 157 -9.88 -18.74 10.56
C THR A 157 -8.96 -18.24 11.68
N ALA A 158 -7.76 -18.77 11.79
CA ALA A 158 -6.80 -18.33 12.82
C ALA A 158 -6.39 -16.86 12.62
N PHE A 159 -6.21 -16.41 11.37
CA PHE A 159 -5.93 -15.01 11.05
C PHE A 159 -7.10 -14.11 11.46
N GLU A 160 -8.34 -14.50 11.13
CA GLU A 160 -9.54 -13.73 11.47
C GLU A 160 -9.78 -13.64 12.99
N GLU A 161 -9.47 -14.69 13.74
CA GLU A 161 -9.50 -14.65 15.20
C GLU A 161 -8.48 -13.65 15.79
N LEU A 162 -7.27 -13.60 15.22
CA LEU A 162 -6.23 -12.66 15.67
C LEU A 162 -6.58 -11.22 15.29
N THR A 163 -7.01 -10.99 14.07
CA THR A 163 -7.38 -9.65 13.59
C THR A 163 -8.64 -9.12 14.26
N GLY A 164 -9.58 -10.00 14.63
CA GLY A 164 -10.74 -9.64 15.44
C GLY A 164 -10.38 -9.04 16.80
N LYS A 165 -9.25 -9.41 17.39
CA LYS A 165 -8.73 -8.78 18.61
C LYS A 165 -8.26 -7.36 18.37
N LEU A 166 -7.62 -7.10 17.22
CA LEU A 166 -7.22 -5.75 16.83
C LEU A 166 -8.44 -4.87 16.56
N VAL A 167 -9.44 -5.40 15.85
CA VAL A 167 -10.72 -4.69 15.66
C VAL A 167 -11.28 -4.25 17.00
N THR A 168 -11.40 -5.18 17.97
CA THR A 168 -11.93 -4.87 19.31
C THR A 168 -11.04 -3.88 20.06
N GLN A 169 -9.72 -3.95 19.89
CA GLN A 169 -8.77 -3.05 20.54
C GLN A 169 -8.92 -1.61 20.06
N PHE A 170 -9.18 -1.40 18.78
CA PHE A 170 -9.22 -0.06 18.17
C PHE A 170 -10.62 0.52 18.09
N ASP A 171 -11.67 -0.33 18.06
CA ASP A 171 -13.04 0.11 17.87
C ASP A 171 -13.50 1.07 18.98
N GLY A 172 -14.12 2.16 18.59
CA GLY A 172 -14.63 3.18 19.51
C GLY A 172 -13.60 4.04 20.22
N LYS A 173 -12.29 3.87 19.96
CA LYS A 173 -11.26 4.75 20.56
C LYS A 173 -11.42 6.17 20.08
N VAL A 174 -11.62 7.11 21.00
CA VAL A 174 -11.75 8.54 20.74
C VAL A 174 -10.47 9.24 21.15
N PRO A 175 -9.82 10.02 20.27
CA PRO A 175 -8.70 10.89 20.65
C PRO A 175 -9.09 11.86 21.78
N ALA A 176 -8.18 12.13 22.70
CA ALA A 176 -8.45 12.98 23.87
C ALA A 176 -9.00 14.36 23.49
N VAL A 177 -8.55 14.92 22.36
CA VAL A 177 -9.02 16.23 21.85
C VAL A 177 -10.48 16.22 21.38
N LEU A 178 -11.08 15.04 21.20
CA LEU A 178 -12.47 14.84 20.77
C LEU A 178 -13.34 14.22 21.88
N ALA A 179 -12.81 14.04 23.09
CA ALA A 179 -13.51 13.35 24.19
C ALA A 179 -14.85 13.99 24.57
N ASP A 180 -14.96 15.31 24.44
CA ASP A 180 -16.16 16.09 24.77
C ASP A 180 -17.06 16.37 23.54
N THR A 181 -16.89 15.59 22.46
CA THR A 181 -17.67 15.74 21.23
C THR A 181 -18.56 14.51 20.98
N ASP A 182 -19.43 14.57 19.96
CA ASP A 182 -20.25 13.45 19.50
C ASP A 182 -19.47 12.41 18.68
N SER A 183 -18.14 12.41 18.76
CA SER A 183 -17.28 11.48 18.01
C SER A 183 -17.57 10.03 18.42
N LYS A 184 -17.84 9.18 17.44
CA LYS A 184 -18.00 7.74 17.64
C LYS A 184 -16.66 6.99 17.73
N GLY A 185 -15.55 7.72 17.59
CA GLY A 185 -14.21 7.14 17.59
C GLY A 185 -13.85 6.37 16.33
N VAL A 186 -12.78 5.60 16.44
CA VAL A 186 -12.26 4.77 15.35
C VAL A 186 -13.24 3.63 15.02
N ASN A 187 -13.44 3.37 13.75
CA ASN A 187 -14.07 2.13 13.28
C ASN A 187 -12.98 1.07 13.12
N GLY A 188 -12.82 0.20 14.12
CA GLY A 188 -11.73 -0.79 14.17
C GLY A 188 -11.75 -1.77 13.00
N LYS A 189 -12.92 -2.09 12.46
CA LYS A 189 -13.04 -2.96 11.28
C LYS A 189 -12.59 -2.24 10.00
N PHE A 190 -12.94 -0.97 9.85
CA PHE A 190 -12.57 -0.17 8.67
C PHE A 190 -11.06 0.10 8.62
N THR A 191 -10.44 0.28 9.78
CA THR A 191 -9.01 0.59 9.89
C THR A 191 -8.13 -0.65 10.11
N LEU A 192 -8.66 -1.86 9.91
CA LEU A 192 -7.97 -3.10 10.28
C LEU A 192 -6.61 -3.25 9.58
N GLY A 193 -6.54 -3.00 8.26
CA GLY A 193 -5.29 -3.10 7.50
C GLY A 193 -4.19 -2.18 8.03
N GLU A 194 -4.58 -0.96 8.48
CA GLU A 194 -3.65 0.00 9.09
C GLU A 194 -3.21 -0.38 10.51
N ASN A 195 -3.93 -1.28 11.16
CA ASN A 195 -3.66 -1.70 12.53
C ASN A 195 -2.90 -3.04 12.60
N ILE A 196 -2.81 -3.79 11.49
CA ILE A 196 -2.05 -5.03 11.38
C ILE A 196 -0.56 -4.74 11.23
#